data_5543ceebd47f68ec786a01c7bff1d87a
#
_entry.id   5543ceebd47f68ec786a01c7bff1d87a
#
_cell.length_a   1.000
_cell.length_b   1.000
_cell.length_c   1.000
_cell.angle_alpha   90.00
_cell.angle_beta   90.00
_cell.angle_gamma   90.00
#
_symmetry.space_group_name_H-M   'P 1'
#
loop_
_entity.id
_entity.type
_entity.pdbx_description
1 polymer ?
#
loop_
_entity_poly.entity_id
_entity_poly.type
_entity_poly.pdbx_seq_one_letter_code
_entity_poly.pdbx_strand_id
1 'polypeptide(L)'
;VSTTDNTADLLIENALLVATVDNARRELKGGWVAITNGLVSGVGSSLDPKPIAREKLDATDCLVTPGLVNTHHHMYQNLTRAYPPMTDKPLFGWLQSLYPLWRAIDEEAVYVSAYVGLAELALSGCTTSTDHLYLHPHGAGDLLTAEIRAAQELGMRFHPTRGSMSLSQKDGGLPPDDVVSDDDEILAASQLAVERHHDRSFGAMVRVALAPCSPFSVTEELMVRSAELAEKLDVRLHTHFAENAEDDDFSIATFGCRPMEYLERTGWCSDRTWVAHCVMPNHDEVQRLGAAGIGVAHCPSSNMILASGISPVVDLRAAGVKVGLGVDGSSSADSASMWLEARQAMLLAKLRDGASAGTARTSLEIATRGGAGCLDREGEIGEISVGAVGDVAVWSLTGPSFAGAIADPVEAWLRCGPASAKHTVVNGRVVVRNGQLTHPALDDMLKSHYSISSRIQQLS
;
A
#
# COMPACT_ATOMS: atom_id res chain seq x y z
N VAL A 1 -27.93 -12.76 -35.44
CA VAL A 1 -27.19 -11.61 -34.89
C VAL A 1 -27.53 -11.56 -33.41
N SER A 2 -26.63 -12.05 -32.57
CA SER A 2 -26.75 -11.94 -31.11
C SER A 2 -26.60 -10.45 -30.79
N THR A 3 -27.65 -9.79 -30.38
CA THR A 3 -27.55 -8.50 -29.71
C THR A 3 -26.85 -8.74 -28.41
N THR A 4 -25.54 -8.47 -28.36
CA THR A 4 -24.81 -8.38 -27.08
C THR A 4 -25.54 -7.33 -26.23
N ASP A 5 -26.06 -7.76 -25.10
CA ASP A 5 -26.69 -6.88 -24.11
C ASP A 5 -25.64 -5.83 -23.69
N ASN A 6 -25.79 -4.62 -24.20
CA ASN A 6 -24.83 -3.52 -24.01
C ASN A 6 -25.03 -2.81 -22.65
N THR A 7 -25.60 -3.55 -21.68
CA THR A 7 -25.92 -3.06 -20.34
C THR A 7 -24.70 -3.23 -19.43
N ALA A 8 -24.16 -2.14 -18.91
CA ALA A 8 -23.09 -2.18 -17.91
C ALA A 8 -23.61 -2.79 -16.58
N ASP A 9 -22.70 -3.38 -15.80
CA ASP A 9 -23.06 -3.87 -14.46
C ASP A 9 -23.23 -2.70 -13.50
N LEU A 10 -22.30 -1.73 -13.56
CA LEU A 10 -22.28 -0.54 -12.72
C LEU A 10 -22.01 0.71 -13.56
N LEU A 11 -22.75 1.79 -13.29
CA LEU A 11 -22.50 3.13 -13.82
C LEU A 11 -22.34 4.12 -12.66
N ILE A 12 -21.18 4.76 -12.57
CA ILE A 12 -20.94 5.92 -11.72
C ILE A 12 -21.19 7.15 -12.58
N GLU A 13 -22.15 8.00 -12.23
CA GLU A 13 -22.58 9.10 -13.09
C GLU A 13 -22.70 10.45 -12.35
N ASN A 14 -22.75 11.54 -13.12
CA ASN A 14 -22.95 12.91 -12.66
C ASN A 14 -21.76 13.48 -11.82
N ALA A 15 -20.55 12.95 -11.96
CA ALA A 15 -19.40 13.46 -11.23
C ALA A 15 -19.11 14.92 -11.59
N LEU A 16 -18.73 15.77 -10.62
CA LEU A 16 -18.17 17.09 -10.92
C LEU A 16 -16.98 16.94 -11.89
N LEU A 17 -16.14 15.96 -11.60
CA LEU A 17 -14.97 15.62 -12.39
C LEU A 17 -14.63 14.13 -12.26
N VAL A 18 -14.33 13.47 -13.37
CA VAL A 18 -13.60 12.20 -13.38
C VAL A 18 -12.16 12.50 -13.73
N ALA A 19 -11.24 12.32 -12.78
CA ALA A 19 -9.80 12.39 -12.99
C ALA A 19 -9.30 10.99 -13.33
N THR A 20 -9.02 10.72 -14.59
CA THR A 20 -8.76 9.34 -15.07
C THR A 20 -7.38 8.82 -14.69
N VAL A 21 -6.40 9.68 -14.51
CA VAL A 21 -4.97 9.35 -14.31
C VAL A 21 -4.42 8.38 -15.37
N ASP A 22 -5.09 8.30 -16.51
CA ASP A 22 -4.64 7.51 -17.65
C ASP A 22 -3.43 8.18 -18.36
N ASN A 23 -2.94 7.58 -19.44
CA ASN A 23 -1.79 8.12 -20.17
C ASN A 23 -2.01 9.56 -20.68
N ALA A 24 -3.25 9.93 -20.98
CA ALA A 24 -3.62 11.27 -21.44
C ALA A 24 -3.96 12.24 -20.30
N ARG A 25 -3.99 11.79 -19.03
CA ARG A 25 -4.38 12.60 -17.85
C ARG A 25 -5.71 13.32 -18.04
N ARG A 26 -6.69 12.64 -18.64
CA ARG A 26 -7.98 13.26 -18.93
C ARG A 26 -8.72 13.62 -17.65
N GLU A 27 -9.36 14.79 -17.69
CA GLU A 27 -10.25 15.30 -16.65
C GLU A 27 -11.61 15.59 -17.27
N LEU A 28 -12.60 14.76 -16.96
CA LEU A 28 -13.90 14.74 -17.64
C LEU A 28 -14.97 15.38 -16.76
N LYS A 29 -15.39 16.59 -17.10
CA LYS A 29 -16.43 17.35 -16.36
C LYS A 29 -17.82 16.75 -16.58
N GLY A 30 -18.62 16.69 -15.49
CA GLY A 30 -19.92 16.03 -15.53
C GLY A 30 -19.79 14.55 -15.91
N GLY A 31 -18.64 13.95 -15.56
CA GLY A 31 -18.19 12.68 -16.12
C GLY A 31 -18.93 11.46 -15.56
N TRP A 32 -18.69 10.34 -16.21
CA TRP A 32 -19.21 9.03 -15.83
C TRP A 32 -18.19 7.92 -16.10
N VAL A 33 -18.31 6.81 -15.37
CA VAL A 33 -17.54 5.58 -15.53
C VAL A 33 -18.49 4.40 -15.57
N ALA A 34 -18.39 3.56 -16.60
CA ALA A 34 -19.15 2.33 -16.73
C ALA A 34 -18.23 1.12 -16.54
N ILE A 35 -18.71 0.12 -15.81
CA ILE A 35 -17.98 -1.11 -15.49
C ILE A 35 -18.82 -2.30 -15.91
N THR A 36 -18.19 -3.27 -16.58
CA THR A 36 -18.80 -4.52 -17.03
C THR A 36 -17.83 -5.67 -16.76
N ASN A 37 -18.28 -6.73 -16.10
CA ASN A 37 -17.45 -7.89 -15.74
C ASN A 37 -16.14 -7.49 -15.01
N GLY A 38 -16.23 -6.53 -14.09
CA GLY A 38 -15.11 -6.04 -13.30
C GLY A 38 -14.13 -5.11 -14.04
N LEU A 39 -14.34 -4.83 -15.33
CA LEU A 39 -13.47 -3.96 -16.13
C LEU A 39 -14.19 -2.66 -16.50
N VAL A 40 -13.45 -1.58 -16.62
CA VAL A 40 -13.95 -0.31 -17.18
C VAL A 40 -14.35 -0.55 -18.64
N SER A 41 -15.62 -0.50 -18.93
CA SER A 41 -16.19 -0.69 -20.28
C SER A 41 -16.44 0.64 -21.01
N GLY A 42 -16.41 1.76 -20.27
CA GLY A 42 -16.57 3.09 -20.84
C GLY A 42 -16.28 4.19 -19.83
N VAL A 43 -15.83 5.32 -20.31
CA VAL A 43 -15.63 6.54 -19.54
C VAL A 43 -15.90 7.75 -20.44
N GLY A 44 -16.63 8.73 -19.96
CA GLY A 44 -17.00 9.91 -20.74
C GLY A 44 -17.32 11.13 -19.89
N SER A 45 -17.51 12.24 -20.56
CA SER A 45 -17.97 13.52 -20.01
C SER A 45 -19.50 13.64 -20.05
N SER A 46 -20.06 14.75 -19.60
CA SER A 46 -21.49 15.06 -19.74
C SER A 46 -21.99 15.15 -21.18
N LEU A 47 -21.08 15.30 -22.15
CA LEU A 47 -21.39 15.41 -23.58
C LEU A 47 -21.46 14.04 -24.27
N ASP A 48 -20.91 13.01 -23.63
CA ASP A 48 -20.84 11.67 -24.19
C ASP A 48 -22.07 10.84 -23.80
N PRO A 49 -22.58 9.95 -24.69
CA PRO A 49 -23.72 9.11 -24.39
C PRO A 49 -23.38 8.12 -23.28
N LYS A 50 -24.25 8.07 -22.26
CA LYS A 50 -24.12 7.12 -21.14
C LYS A 50 -24.72 5.77 -21.52
N PRO A 51 -24.07 4.64 -21.17
CA PRO A 51 -24.68 3.32 -21.33
C PRO A 51 -25.82 3.09 -20.32
N ILE A 52 -26.68 2.15 -20.63
CA ILE A 52 -27.63 1.60 -19.66
C ILE A 52 -26.85 0.74 -18.66
N ALA A 53 -27.23 0.75 -17.39
CA ALA A 53 -26.58 -0.05 -16.36
C ALA A 53 -27.61 -0.70 -15.42
N ARG A 54 -27.21 -1.85 -14.85
CA ARG A 54 -28.02 -2.59 -13.87
C ARG A 54 -28.05 -1.88 -12.52
N GLU A 55 -26.88 -1.33 -12.13
CA GLU A 55 -26.70 -0.56 -10.91
C GLU A 55 -26.15 0.83 -11.23
N LYS A 56 -26.55 1.84 -10.45
CA LYS A 56 -26.09 3.21 -10.60
C LYS A 56 -25.61 3.78 -9.26
N LEU A 57 -24.49 4.49 -9.29
CA LEU A 57 -23.98 5.32 -8.20
C LEU A 57 -24.01 6.78 -8.65
N ASP A 58 -24.74 7.61 -7.91
CA ASP A 58 -24.77 9.04 -8.15
C ASP A 58 -23.56 9.72 -7.50
N ALA A 59 -22.71 10.31 -8.34
CA ALA A 59 -21.52 11.07 -7.95
C ALA A 59 -21.73 12.59 -8.03
N THR A 60 -22.98 13.07 -7.94
CA THR A 60 -23.27 14.51 -7.85
C THR A 60 -22.42 15.13 -6.73
N ASP A 61 -21.81 16.28 -7.02
CA ASP A 61 -20.90 17.01 -6.13
C ASP A 61 -19.65 16.19 -5.70
N CYS A 62 -19.25 15.20 -6.48
CA CYS A 62 -18.12 14.35 -6.18
C CYS A 62 -16.99 14.47 -7.21
N LEU A 63 -15.77 14.26 -6.74
CA LEU A 63 -14.63 13.86 -7.56
C LEU A 63 -14.65 12.33 -7.69
N VAL A 64 -14.37 11.82 -8.88
CA VAL A 64 -14.13 10.39 -9.15
C VAL A 64 -12.69 10.19 -9.58
N THR A 65 -11.99 9.27 -8.94
CA THR A 65 -10.59 8.93 -9.20
C THR A 65 -10.43 7.42 -9.40
N PRO A 66 -9.32 6.94 -9.95
CA PRO A 66 -8.94 5.55 -9.73
C PRO A 66 -8.89 5.25 -8.24
N GLY A 67 -9.12 3.99 -7.88
CA GLY A 67 -8.87 3.54 -6.50
C GLY A 67 -7.42 3.75 -6.11
N LEU A 68 -7.18 4.14 -4.86
CA LEU A 68 -5.84 4.35 -4.34
C LEU A 68 -5.14 2.99 -4.15
N VAL A 69 -3.81 2.99 -4.32
CA VAL A 69 -2.97 1.79 -4.25
C VAL A 69 -1.96 1.96 -3.12
N ASN A 70 -2.12 1.17 -2.08
CA ASN A 70 -1.19 1.11 -0.95
C ASN A 70 -0.07 0.10 -1.22
N THR A 71 1.19 0.55 -1.20
CA THR A 71 2.36 -0.24 -1.57
C THR A 71 3.21 -0.71 -0.41
N HIS A 72 2.84 -0.36 0.83
CA HIS A 72 3.53 -0.80 2.04
C HIS A 72 2.63 -0.70 3.26
N HIS A 73 2.55 -1.77 4.05
CA HIS A 73 1.78 -1.85 5.28
C HIS A 73 2.31 -2.97 6.19
N HIS A 74 1.98 -2.92 7.49
CA HIS A 74 2.11 -3.99 8.48
C HIS A 74 0.82 -4.05 9.28
N MET A 75 -0.19 -4.77 8.77
CA MET A 75 -1.56 -4.70 9.31
C MET A 75 -1.66 -5.13 10.76
N TYR A 76 -0.89 -6.14 11.18
CA TYR A 76 -0.89 -6.60 12.58
C TYR A 76 -0.48 -5.51 13.58
N GLN A 77 0.25 -4.48 13.14
CA GLN A 77 0.68 -3.39 14.01
C GLN A 77 -0.47 -2.51 14.51
N ASN A 78 -1.65 -2.56 13.88
CA ASN A 78 -2.81 -1.83 14.38
C ASN A 78 -3.29 -2.33 15.77
N LEU A 79 -2.87 -3.52 16.20
CA LEU A 79 -3.09 -4.05 17.55
C LEU A 79 -2.32 -3.29 18.64
N THR A 80 -1.29 -2.53 18.26
CA THR A 80 -0.46 -1.72 19.17
C THR A 80 -0.41 -0.25 18.75
N ARG A 81 -1.46 0.23 18.07
CA ARG A 81 -1.60 1.63 17.64
C ARG A 81 -1.52 2.57 18.84
N ALA A 82 -0.75 3.67 18.69
CA ALA A 82 -0.54 4.70 19.72
C ALA A 82 -0.13 4.13 21.09
N TYR A 83 0.65 3.05 21.11
CA TYR A 83 1.12 2.41 22.34
C TYR A 83 2.14 3.30 23.06
N PRO A 84 1.87 3.78 24.30
CA PRO A 84 2.66 4.85 24.92
C PRO A 84 4.17 4.59 25.03
N PRO A 85 4.66 3.36 25.34
CA PRO A 85 6.08 3.12 25.51
C PRO A 85 6.97 3.31 24.26
N MET A 86 6.35 3.47 23.07
CA MET A 86 7.07 3.60 21.80
C MET A 86 7.03 5.00 21.19
N THR A 87 6.20 5.92 21.71
CA THR A 87 5.81 7.17 21.03
C THR A 87 6.93 8.20 20.88
N ASP A 88 8.03 8.05 21.60
CA ASP A 88 9.18 8.96 21.60
C ASP A 88 10.49 8.30 21.18
N LYS A 89 10.42 7.13 20.52
CA LYS A 89 11.59 6.33 20.17
C LYS A 89 11.92 6.38 18.69
N PRO A 90 13.22 6.43 18.31
CA PRO A 90 13.65 6.17 16.94
C PRO A 90 13.48 4.68 16.60
N LEU A 91 13.65 4.32 15.32
CA LEU A 91 13.30 3.02 14.75
C LEU A 91 13.78 1.82 15.58
N PHE A 92 15.07 1.72 15.90
CA PHE A 92 15.60 0.54 16.59
C PHE A 92 15.06 0.41 18.02
N GLY A 93 14.97 1.51 18.76
CA GLY A 93 14.34 1.54 20.08
C GLY A 93 12.83 1.26 20.04
N TRP A 94 12.16 1.70 18.99
CA TRP A 94 10.76 1.43 18.71
C TRP A 94 10.52 -0.07 18.46
N LEU A 95 11.31 -0.71 17.58
CA LEU A 95 11.26 -2.15 17.31
C LEU A 95 11.50 -2.98 18.57
N GLN A 96 12.54 -2.65 19.34
CA GLN A 96 12.87 -3.36 20.59
C GLN A 96 11.75 -3.29 21.62
N SER A 97 10.93 -2.22 21.60
CA SER A 97 9.79 -2.07 22.49
C SER A 97 8.58 -2.89 22.09
N LEU A 98 8.42 -3.15 20.78
CA LEU A 98 7.22 -3.78 20.23
C LEU A 98 7.37 -5.27 19.94
N TYR A 99 8.57 -5.77 19.61
CA TYR A 99 8.79 -7.20 19.39
C TYR A 99 8.29 -8.09 20.54
N PRO A 100 8.48 -7.75 21.84
CA PRO A 100 7.95 -8.54 22.95
C PRO A 100 6.44 -8.69 22.95
N LEU A 101 5.71 -7.72 22.38
CA LEU A 101 4.26 -7.76 22.23
C LEU A 101 3.86 -8.55 20.99
N TRP A 102 4.51 -8.28 19.88
CA TRP A 102 4.16 -8.86 18.58
C TRP A 102 4.43 -10.36 18.47
N ARG A 103 5.37 -10.91 19.25
CA ARG A 103 5.57 -12.37 19.34
C ARG A 103 4.34 -13.16 19.80
N ALA A 104 3.33 -12.48 20.34
CA ALA A 104 2.08 -13.08 20.81
C ALA A 104 0.95 -13.07 19.74
N ILE A 105 1.23 -12.65 18.50
CA ILE A 105 0.26 -12.75 17.42
C ILE A 105 0.06 -14.21 16.97
N ASP A 106 -1.18 -14.52 16.61
CA ASP A 106 -1.64 -15.81 16.10
C ASP A 106 -2.54 -15.60 14.87
N GLU A 107 -3.05 -16.66 14.27
CA GLU A 107 -3.94 -16.57 13.10
C GLU A 107 -5.16 -15.67 13.34
N GLU A 108 -5.77 -15.71 14.53
CA GLU A 108 -6.92 -14.88 14.85
C GLU A 108 -6.53 -13.41 14.91
N ALA A 109 -5.41 -13.10 15.57
CA ALA A 109 -4.89 -11.75 15.67
C ALA A 109 -4.56 -11.16 14.29
N VAL A 110 -3.92 -11.92 13.42
CA VAL A 110 -3.60 -11.50 12.05
C VAL A 110 -4.87 -11.35 11.20
N TYR A 111 -5.79 -12.30 11.25
CA TYR A 111 -7.06 -12.19 10.51
C TYR A 111 -7.85 -10.95 10.91
N VAL A 112 -8.02 -10.72 12.21
CA VAL A 112 -8.81 -9.58 12.73
C VAL A 112 -8.10 -8.26 12.44
N SER A 113 -6.78 -8.18 12.63
CA SER A 113 -6.01 -6.97 12.33
C SER A 113 -6.00 -6.64 10.83
N ALA A 114 -5.87 -7.65 9.97
CA ALA A 114 -5.95 -7.48 8.52
C ALA A 114 -7.35 -7.01 8.08
N TYR A 115 -8.41 -7.58 8.64
CA TYR A 115 -9.77 -7.13 8.36
C TYR A 115 -9.96 -5.65 8.72
N VAL A 116 -9.54 -5.24 9.92
CA VAL A 116 -9.68 -3.84 10.39
C VAL A 116 -8.81 -2.89 9.56
N GLY A 117 -7.57 -3.26 9.26
CA GLY A 117 -6.67 -2.46 8.43
C GLY A 117 -7.19 -2.27 7.00
N LEU A 118 -7.65 -3.35 6.36
CA LEU A 118 -8.25 -3.29 5.02
C LEU A 118 -9.58 -2.53 5.01
N ALA A 119 -10.37 -2.60 6.08
CA ALA A 119 -11.59 -1.82 6.24
C ALA A 119 -11.29 -0.31 6.29
N GLU A 120 -10.28 0.10 7.08
CA GLU A 120 -9.82 1.49 7.16
C GLU A 120 -9.30 1.98 5.80
N LEU A 121 -8.49 1.18 5.12
CA LEU A 121 -8.01 1.46 3.77
C LEU A 121 -9.16 1.64 2.78
N ALA A 122 -10.14 0.73 2.77
CA ALA A 122 -11.31 0.84 1.88
C ALA A 122 -12.09 2.13 2.11
N LEU A 123 -12.31 2.52 3.37
CA LEU A 123 -12.97 3.77 3.75
C LEU A 123 -12.16 5.01 3.34
N SER A 124 -10.85 4.88 3.18
CA SER A 124 -9.95 5.92 2.66
C SER A 124 -9.80 5.89 1.13
N GLY A 125 -10.63 5.12 0.39
CA GLY A 125 -10.63 5.05 -1.06
C GLY A 125 -9.56 4.14 -1.66
N CYS A 126 -8.88 3.34 -0.85
CA CYS A 126 -7.93 2.33 -1.30
C CYS A 126 -8.68 1.13 -1.90
N THR A 127 -8.21 0.63 -3.03
CA THR A 127 -8.77 -0.56 -3.70
C THR A 127 -7.79 -1.72 -3.78
N THR A 128 -6.49 -1.42 -3.73
CA THR A 128 -5.42 -2.41 -3.74
C THR A 128 -4.46 -2.11 -2.59
N SER A 129 -4.20 -3.11 -1.75
CA SER A 129 -3.20 -3.00 -0.68
C SER A 129 -2.18 -4.09 -0.75
N THR A 130 -0.92 -3.75 -0.39
CA THR A 130 0.06 -4.74 0.04
C THR A 130 -0.03 -4.92 1.55
N ASP A 131 0.62 -5.95 2.06
CA ASP A 131 1.05 -6.07 3.46
C ASP A 131 2.44 -6.69 3.51
N HIS A 132 3.26 -6.22 4.43
CA HIS A 132 4.57 -6.80 4.71
C HIS A 132 4.52 -7.56 6.03
N LEU A 133 3.92 -8.75 5.98
CA LEU A 133 3.83 -9.66 7.12
C LEU A 133 5.17 -10.37 7.29
N TYR A 134 6.07 -9.84 8.09
CA TYR A 134 7.41 -10.40 8.31
C TYR A 134 7.57 -11.17 9.62
N LEU A 135 6.58 -11.08 10.51
CA LEU A 135 6.59 -11.71 11.83
C LEU A 135 5.83 -13.04 11.77
N HIS A 136 6.54 -14.13 12.03
CA HIS A 136 5.99 -15.48 12.02
C HIS A 136 6.41 -16.23 13.29
N PRO A 137 5.80 -15.94 14.47
CA PRO A 137 6.14 -16.61 15.71
C PRO A 137 5.93 -18.14 15.61
N HIS A 138 6.80 -18.90 16.26
CA HIS A 138 6.70 -20.35 16.22
C HIS A 138 5.35 -20.84 16.76
N GLY A 139 4.65 -21.66 15.99
CA GLY A 139 3.34 -22.22 16.35
C GLY A 139 2.15 -21.26 16.17
N ALA A 140 2.34 -20.08 15.60
CA ALA A 140 1.29 -19.10 15.37
C ALA A 140 0.29 -19.47 14.27
N GLY A 141 0.56 -20.52 13.47
CA GLY A 141 -0.31 -20.98 12.39
C GLY A 141 0.01 -20.40 11.00
N ASP A 142 -0.95 -20.44 10.08
CA ASP A 142 -0.79 -19.91 8.70
C ASP A 142 -1.27 -18.46 8.60
N LEU A 143 -0.43 -17.55 9.07
CA LEU A 143 -0.75 -16.13 9.18
C LEU A 143 -1.03 -15.47 7.83
N LEU A 144 -0.30 -15.85 6.78
CA LEU A 144 -0.51 -15.29 5.44
C LEU A 144 -1.88 -15.67 4.86
N THR A 145 -2.28 -16.92 5.03
CA THR A 145 -3.63 -17.36 4.62
C THR A 145 -4.72 -16.65 5.42
N ALA A 146 -4.47 -16.35 6.70
CA ALA A 146 -5.42 -15.62 7.55
C ALA A 146 -5.69 -14.19 7.02
N GLU A 147 -4.65 -13.43 6.65
CA GLU A 147 -4.85 -12.09 6.09
C GLU A 147 -5.44 -12.09 4.68
N ILE A 148 -5.05 -13.06 3.83
CA ILE A 148 -5.67 -13.24 2.51
C ILE A 148 -7.17 -13.49 2.63
N ARG A 149 -7.60 -14.31 3.61
CA ARG A 149 -9.01 -14.56 3.89
C ARG A 149 -9.75 -13.28 4.26
N ALA A 150 -9.17 -12.43 5.11
CA ALA A 150 -9.77 -11.14 5.47
C ALA A 150 -9.97 -10.24 4.23
N ALA A 151 -8.99 -10.18 3.33
CA ALA A 151 -9.09 -9.43 2.09
C ALA A 151 -10.19 -9.97 1.16
N GLN A 152 -10.30 -11.29 1.02
CA GLN A 152 -11.32 -11.95 0.20
C GLN A 152 -12.74 -11.69 0.73
N GLU A 153 -12.95 -11.74 2.03
CA GLU A 153 -14.24 -11.48 2.67
C GLU A 153 -14.70 -10.03 2.46
N LEU A 154 -13.78 -9.06 2.62
CA LEU A 154 -14.06 -7.66 2.33
C LEU A 154 -14.22 -7.37 0.82
N GLY A 155 -13.65 -8.22 -0.04
CA GLY A 155 -13.60 -8.00 -1.47
C GLY A 155 -12.54 -6.98 -1.89
N MET A 156 -11.46 -6.85 -1.12
CA MET A 156 -10.30 -6.00 -1.42
C MET A 156 -9.29 -6.73 -2.32
N ARG A 157 -8.68 -6.00 -3.25
CA ARG A 157 -7.53 -6.52 -4.00
C ARG A 157 -6.31 -6.47 -3.10
N PHE A 158 -5.60 -7.61 -3.01
CA PHE A 158 -4.54 -7.78 -2.04
C PHE A 158 -3.27 -8.34 -2.66
N HIS A 159 -2.14 -7.68 -2.39
CA HIS A 159 -0.82 -8.12 -2.83
C HIS A 159 0.09 -8.32 -1.60
N PRO A 160 -0.24 -9.32 -0.74
CA PRO A 160 0.55 -9.58 0.45
C PRO A 160 1.95 -10.04 0.08
N THR A 161 2.87 -9.85 1.01
CA THR A 161 4.20 -10.41 0.90
C THR A 161 4.40 -11.52 1.92
N ARG A 162 5.07 -12.62 1.53
CA ARG A 162 5.63 -13.55 2.50
C ARG A 162 6.92 -12.94 3.04
N GLY A 163 6.76 -12.15 4.11
CA GLY A 163 7.86 -11.53 4.83
C GLY A 163 8.62 -12.52 5.70
N SER A 164 9.81 -12.16 6.16
CA SER A 164 10.64 -13.05 6.95
C SER A 164 11.71 -12.31 7.75
N MET A 165 12.17 -12.95 8.84
CA MET A 165 13.33 -12.57 9.61
C MET A 165 14.14 -13.85 9.92
N SER A 166 15.46 -13.79 9.74
CA SER A 166 16.38 -14.91 9.99
C SER A 166 17.58 -14.58 10.86
N LEU A 167 17.84 -13.30 11.10
CA LEU A 167 18.95 -12.82 11.88
C LEU A 167 18.47 -12.34 13.25
N SER A 168 18.69 -13.14 14.30
CA SER A 168 18.26 -12.84 15.65
C SER A 168 19.29 -12.05 16.47
N GLN A 169 18.90 -11.60 17.67
CA GLN A 169 19.78 -10.84 18.57
C GLN A 169 21.06 -11.57 18.91
N LYS A 170 21.03 -12.89 19.11
CA LYS A 170 22.24 -13.72 19.39
C LYS A 170 23.21 -13.74 18.20
N ASP A 171 22.71 -13.52 16.99
CA ASP A 171 23.46 -13.56 15.74
C ASP A 171 23.80 -12.14 15.21
N GLY A 172 23.52 -11.09 16.01
CA GLY A 172 23.85 -9.69 15.69
C GLY A 172 22.72 -8.90 15.01
N GLY A 173 21.52 -9.48 14.87
CA GLY A 173 20.32 -8.78 14.41
C GLY A 173 19.53 -8.12 15.53
N LEU A 174 18.39 -7.52 15.20
CA LEU A 174 17.47 -6.88 16.16
C LEU A 174 16.33 -7.79 16.65
N PRO A 175 15.77 -8.72 15.85
CA PRO A 175 14.65 -9.56 16.25
C PRO A 175 14.98 -10.50 17.40
N PRO A 176 14.03 -10.77 18.33
CA PRO A 176 14.16 -11.84 19.30
C PRO A 176 14.30 -13.23 18.65
N ASP A 177 14.95 -14.18 19.35
CA ASP A 177 15.24 -15.50 18.80
C ASP A 177 13.99 -16.34 18.49
N ASP A 178 12.86 -16.07 19.13
CA ASP A 178 11.61 -16.81 19.00
C ASP A 178 10.70 -16.33 17.84
N VAL A 179 11.11 -15.31 17.11
CA VAL A 179 10.37 -14.78 15.94
C VAL A 179 11.15 -14.86 14.63
N VAL A 180 12.35 -15.48 14.65
CA VAL A 180 13.14 -15.74 13.44
C VAL A 180 13.04 -17.23 13.05
N SER A 181 13.23 -17.50 11.77
CA SER A 181 13.24 -18.86 11.22
C SER A 181 14.54 -19.12 10.44
N ASP A 182 14.82 -20.39 10.20
CA ASP A 182 15.92 -20.82 9.35
C ASP A 182 15.68 -20.39 7.88
N ASP A 183 16.74 -20.08 7.15
CA ASP A 183 16.66 -19.61 5.76
C ASP A 183 15.99 -20.63 4.84
N ASP A 184 16.26 -21.96 5.02
CA ASP A 184 15.64 -22.99 4.22
C ASP A 184 14.14 -23.12 4.51
N GLU A 185 13.72 -23.00 5.77
CA GLU A 185 12.30 -22.99 6.16
C GLU A 185 11.58 -21.77 5.56
N ILE A 186 12.20 -20.61 5.60
CA ILE A 186 11.66 -19.35 5.03
C ILE A 186 11.45 -19.53 3.52
N LEU A 187 12.44 -20.02 2.80
CA LEU A 187 12.37 -20.18 1.34
C LEU A 187 11.33 -21.24 0.94
N ALA A 188 11.25 -22.34 1.68
CA ALA A 188 10.21 -23.36 1.46
C ALA A 188 8.80 -22.80 1.71
N ALA A 189 8.60 -22.08 2.79
CA ALA A 189 7.32 -21.42 3.10
C ALA A 189 6.96 -20.33 2.07
N SER A 190 7.95 -19.60 1.56
CA SER A 190 7.79 -18.58 0.53
C SER A 190 7.34 -19.22 -0.80
N GLN A 191 7.99 -20.30 -1.22
CA GLN A 191 7.59 -21.05 -2.42
C GLN A 191 6.15 -21.57 -2.27
N LEU A 192 5.82 -22.18 -1.14
CA LEU A 192 4.48 -22.72 -0.88
C LEU A 192 3.41 -21.63 -0.89
N ALA A 193 3.69 -20.45 -0.34
CA ALA A 193 2.78 -19.31 -0.35
C ALA A 193 2.45 -18.85 -1.78
N VAL A 194 3.48 -18.76 -2.64
CA VAL A 194 3.29 -18.42 -4.05
C VAL A 194 2.48 -19.51 -4.77
N GLU A 195 2.83 -20.78 -4.60
CA GLU A 195 2.12 -21.89 -5.24
C GLU A 195 0.63 -21.97 -4.87
N ARG A 196 0.28 -21.58 -3.63
CA ARG A 196 -1.11 -21.64 -3.13
C ARG A 196 -1.96 -20.43 -3.49
N HIS A 197 -1.38 -19.25 -3.53
CA HIS A 197 -2.16 -18.01 -3.50
C HIS A 197 -1.88 -17.06 -4.65
N HIS A 198 -0.74 -17.18 -5.35
CA HIS A 198 -0.37 -16.24 -6.39
C HIS A 198 -1.14 -16.50 -7.69
N ASP A 199 -1.95 -15.51 -8.12
CA ASP A 199 -2.63 -15.51 -9.41
C ASP A 199 -2.00 -14.45 -10.33
N ARG A 200 -1.49 -14.88 -11.49
CA ARG A 200 -0.82 -14.02 -12.49
C ARG A 200 -1.78 -13.38 -13.49
N SER A 201 -3.04 -13.79 -13.46
CA SER A 201 -4.03 -13.29 -14.42
C SER A 201 -4.22 -11.77 -14.33
N PHE A 202 -4.59 -11.16 -15.45
CA PHE A 202 -4.99 -9.75 -15.47
C PHE A 202 -6.21 -9.55 -14.55
N GLY A 203 -6.17 -8.53 -13.73
CA GLY A 203 -7.23 -8.26 -12.75
C GLY A 203 -7.21 -9.15 -11.52
N ALA A 204 -6.19 -10.02 -11.34
CA ALA A 204 -6.09 -10.94 -10.21
C ALA A 204 -6.34 -10.23 -8.87
N MET A 205 -7.15 -10.85 -8.02
CA MET A 205 -7.46 -10.31 -6.68
C MET A 205 -6.35 -10.56 -5.67
N VAL A 206 -5.52 -11.59 -5.87
CA VAL A 206 -4.39 -11.92 -4.98
C VAL A 206 -3.12 -12.16 -5.81
N ARG A 207 -2.06 -11.42 -5.49
CA ARG A 207 -0.69 -11.71 -5.93
C ARG A 207 0.22 -11.75 -4.71
N VAL A 208 1.19 -12.66 -4.67
CA VAL A 208 2.13 -12.79 -3.54
C VAL A 208 3.50 -12.35 -3.99
N ALA A 209 4.22 -11.61 -3.12
CA ALA A 209 5.62 -11.27 -3.28
C ALA A 209 6.47 -11.86 -2.15
N LEU A 210 7.80 -11.89 -2.31
CA LEU A 210 8.74 -12.27 -1.27
C LEU A 210 9.32 -11.03 -0.61
N ALA A 211 9.45 -11.04 0.72
CA ALA A 211 9.87 -9.85 1.44
C ALA A 211 10.69 -10.15 2.71
N PRO A 212 11.97 -10.51 2.59
CA PRO A 212 12.91 -10.37 3.70
C PRO A 212 12.79 -8.97 4.32
N CYS A 213 12.63 -8.89 5.66
CA CYS A 213 12.16 -7.68 6.32
C CYS A 213 13.08 -6.48 6.07
N SER A 214 14.36 -6.62 6.39
CA SER A 214 15.36 -5.55 6.24
C SER A 214 16.77 -6.12 6.34
N PRO A 215 17.80 -5.45 5.82
CA PRO A 215 19.19 -5.92 5.92
C PRO A 215 19.66 -6.20 7.35
N PHE A 216 19.09 -5.55 8.36
CA PHE A 216 19.46 -5.76 9.78
C PHE A 216 18.64 -6.85 10.48
N SER A 217 17.76 -7.55 9.80
CA SER A 217 16.88 -8.60 10.37
C SER A 217 16.96 -9.93 9.63
N VAL A 218 17.74 -10.00 8.55
CA VAL A 218 17.91 -11.20 7.74
C VAL A 218 19.39 -11.45 7.42
N THR A 219 19.75 -12.69 7.11
CA THR A 219 21.09 -13.04 6.62
C THR A 219 21.30 -12.52 5.19
N GLU A 220 22.54 -12.22 4.82
CA GLU A 220 22.88 -11.87 3.42
C GLU A 220 22.55 -13.04 2.47
N GLU A 221 22.74 -14.28 2.92
CA GLU A 221 22.40 -15.49 2.17
C GLU A 221 20.89 -15.54 1.85
N LEU A 222 20.02 -15.23 2.82
CA LEU A 222 18.59 -15.18 2.59
C LEU A 222 18.22 -14.10 1.56
N MET A 223 18.87 -12.93 1.59
CA MET A 223 18.64 -11.90 0.58
C MET A 223 18.95 -12.41 -0.83
N VAL A 224 20.14 -13.01 -1.03
CA VAL A 224 20.56 -13.58 -2.33
C VAL A 224 19.57 -14.65 -2.80
N ARG A 225 19.29 -15.65 -1.96
CA ARG A 225 18.43 -16.79 -2.30
C ARG A 225 16.97 -16.37 -2.50
N SER A 226 16.51 -15.31 -1.83
CA SER A 226 15.17 -14.75 -2.07
C SER A 226 15.08 -14.08 -3.44
N ALA A 227 16.13 -13.39 -3.91
CA ALA A 227 16.18 -12.83 -5.25
C ALA A 227 16.13 -13.92 -6.33
N GLU A 228 16.93 -14.99 -6.16
CA GLU A 228 16.94 -16.15 -7.06
C GLU A 228 15.57 -16.88 -7.08
N LEU A 229 14.94 -17.04 -5.91
CA LEU A 229 13.64 -17.67 -5.79
C LEU A 229 12.53 -16.82 -6.46
N ALA A 230 12.57 -15.51 -6.27
CA ALA A 230 11.62 -14.60 -6.88
C ALA A 230 11.72 -14.58 -8.41
N GLU A 231 12.95 -14.65 -8.96
CA GLU A 231 13.16 -14.81 -10.40
C GLU A 231 12.59 -16.13 -10.90
N LYS A 232 12.91 -17.24 -10.23
CA LYS A 232 12.41 -18.59 -10.57
C LYS A 232 10.88 -18.67 -10.55
N LEU A 233 10.24 -18.04 -9.55
CA LEU A 233 8.78 -18.05 -9.37
C LEU A 233 8.08 -16.94 -10.15
N ASP A 234 8.84 -16.03 -10.76
CA ASP A 234 8.35 -14.84 -11.45
C ASP A 234 7.40 -14.01 -10.57
N VAL A 235 7.86 -13.67 -9.36
CA VAL A 235 7.17 -12.82 -8.39
C VAL A 235 8.04 -11.61 -8.03
N ARG A 236 7.43 -10.63 -7.38
CA ARG A 236 8.13 -9.41 -6.97
C ARG A 236 8.86 -9.58 -5.65
N LEU A 237 9.76 -8.62 -5.38
CA LEU A 237 10.57 -8.52 -4.17
C LEU A 237 10.29 -7.23 -3.42
N HIS A 238 10.22 -7.31 -2.09
CA HIS A 238 10.02 -6.15 -1.23
C HIS A 238 10.90 -6.20 0.03
N THR A 239 11.40 -5.03 0.46
CA THR A 239 12.15 -4.88 1.72
C THR A 239 12.15 -3.41 2.17
N HIS A 240 12.53 -3.13 3.43
CA HIS A 240 12.85 -1.78 3.90
C HIS A 240 14.23 -1.37 3.39
N PHE A 241 14.38 -0.08 3.06
CA PHE A 241 15.61 0.41 2.44
C PHE A 241 15.89 1.87 2.81
N ALA A 242 17.07 2.11 3.35
CA ALA A 242 17.61 3.44 3.63
C ALA A 242 16.57 4.34 4.34
N GLU A 243 15.92 3.80 5.37
CA GLU A 243 14.84 4.47 6.08
C GLU A 243 15.35 5.60 6.93
N ASN A 244 16.49 5.38 7.64
CA ASN A 244 17.08 6.39 8.51
C ASN A 244 18.62 6.24 8.62
N ALA A 245 19.25 7.07 9.44
CA ALA A 245 20.70 7.01 9.62
C ALA A 245 21.19 5.71 10.31
N GLU A 246 20.36 5.09 11.17
CA GLU A 246 20.70 3.82 11.83
C GLU A 246 20.86 2.69 10.81
N ASP A 247 20.06 2.69 9.73
CA ASP A 247 20.16 1.76 8.60
C ASP A 247 21.49 1.89 7.86
N ASP A 248 21.89 3.12 7.54
CA ASP A 248 23.16 3.41 6.87
C ASP A 248 24.35 2.98 7.74
N ASP A 249 24.31 3.35 9.02
CA ASP A 249 25.37 3.01 10.00
C ASP A 249 25.48 1.49 10.16
N PHE A 250 24.37 0.78 10.29
CA PHE A 250 24.35 -0.69 10.36
C PHE A 250 24.93 -1.32 9.09
N SER A 251 24.51 -0.87 7.91
CA SER A 251 24.98 -1.40 6.63
C SER A 251 26.48 -1.22 6.45
N ILE A 252 27.00 -0.03 6.77
CA ILE A 252 28.43 0.26 6.68
C ILE A 252 29.24 -0.57 7.70
N ALA A 253 28.76 -0.67 8.94
CA ALA A 253 29.44 -1.40 10.01
C ALA A 253 29.46 -2.91 9.75
N THR A 254 28.36 -3.48 9.26
CA THR A 254 28.16 -4.93 9.11
C THR A 254 28.64 -5.44 7.75
N PHE A 255 28.29 -4.74 6.67
CA PHE A 255 28.53 -5.18 5.30
C PHE A 255 29.67 -4.43 4.60
N GLY A 256 30.19 -3.35 5.20
CA GLY A 256 31.26 -2.51 4.65
C GLY A 256 30.83 -1.65 3.46
N CYS A 257 29.52 -1.47 3.24
CA CYS A 257 28.98 -0.71 2.13
C CYS A 257 27.67 -0.03 2.51
N ARG A 258 27.23 0.96 1.71
CA ARG A 258 25.94 1.60 1.86
C ARG A 258 24.80 0.68 1.39
N PRO A 259 23.53 0.97 1.79
CA PRO A 259 22.37 0.13 1.42
C PRO A 259 22.24 -0.15 -0.08
N MET A 260 22.56 0.81 -0.96
CA MET A 260 22.45 0.60 -2.42
C MET A 260 23.44 -0.44 -2.95
N GLU A 261 24.70 -0.37 -2.54
CA GLU A 261 25.69 -1.38 -2.89
C GLU A 261 25.34 -2.77 -2.35
N TYR A 262 24.70 -2.81 -1.17
CA TYR A 262 24.21 -4.06 -0.59
C TYR A 262 23.10 -4.69 -1.45
N LEU A 263 22.13 -3.90 -1.93
CA LEU A 263 21.10 -4.39 -2.87
C LEU A 263 21.70 -4.91 -4.19
N GLU A 264 22.71 -4.21 -4.72
CA GLU A 264 23.41 -4.67 -5.93
C GLU A 264 24.12 -6.00 -5.70
N ARG A 265 24.85 -6.13 -4.58
CA ARG A 265 25.59 -7.33 -4.23
C ARG A 265 24.67 -8.54 -4.02
N THR A 266 23.47 -8.34 -3.50
CA THR A 266 22.52 -9.40 -3.21
C THR A 266 21.55 -9.71 -4.36
N GLY A 267 21.70 -9.06 -5.52
CA GLY A 267 20.89 -9.33 -6.72
C GLY A 267 19.50 -8.67 -6.72
N TRP A 268 19.30 -7.65 -5.89
CA TRP A 268 18.01 -6.96 -5.75
C TRP A 268 17.83 -5.78 -6.71
N CYS A 269 18.87 -5.41 -7.46
CA CYS A 269 18.82 -4.29 -8.40
C CYS A 269 18.13 -4.68 -9.72
N SER A 270 16.82 -4.79 -9.70
CA SER A 270 16.00 -5.09 -10.87
C SER A 270 14.64 -4.41 -10.76
N ASP A 271 13.92 -4.33 -11.89
CA ASP A 271 12.54 -3.84 -11.98
C ASP A 271 11.53 -4.71 -11.23
N ARG A 272 11.93 -5.91 -10.79
CA ARG A 272 11.17 -6.82 -9.94
C ARG A 272 11.03 -6.31 -8.50
N THR A 273 11.93 -5.42 -8.07
CA THR A 273 12.05 -4.93 -6.69
C THR A 273 11.26 -3.64 -6.49
N TRP A 274 10.57 -3.54 -5.36
CA TRP A 274 10.20 -2.26 -4.78
C TRP A 274 10.58 -2.22 -3.31
N VAL A 275 10.97 -1.04 -2.82
CA VAL A 275 11.46 -0.85 -1.45
C VAL A 275 10.60 0.16 -0.69
N ALA A 276 10.54 0.02 0.64
CA ALA A 276 9.86 0.98 1.49
C ALA A 276 10.80 2.12 1.93
N HIS A 277 10.24 3.29 2.20
CA HIS A 277 10.81 4.52 2.75
C HIS A 277 11.75 5.28 1.81
N CYS A 278 12.96 4.77 1.58
CA CYS A 278 13.97 5.42 0.73
C CYS A 278 14.17 6.91 1.10
N VAL A 279 14.50 7.16 2.39
CA VAL A 279 14.67 8.53 2.95
C VAL A 279 16.09 9.04 2.76
N MET A 280 17.09 8.16 2.91
CA MET A 280 18.51 8.50 3.00
C MET A 280 19.36 8.19 1.75
N PRO A 281 18.79 7.97 0.52
CA PRO A 281 19.64 7.77 -0.63
C PRO A 281 20.38 9.07 -0.97
N ASN A 282 21.65 8.97 -1.36
CA ASN A 282 22.37 10.08 -1.93
C ASN A 282 22.00 10.28 -3.41
N HIS A 283 22.50 11.35 -4.04
CA HIS A 283 22.14 11.67 -5.42
C HIS A 283 22.50 10.56 -6.44
N ASP A 284 23.66 9.91 -6.28
CA ASP A 284 24.09 8.82 -7.15
C ASP A 284 23.19 7.59 -6.99
N GLU A 285 22.87 7.25 -5.75
CA GLU A 285 21.96 6.14 -5.43
C GLU A 285 20.54 6.35 -6.02
N VAL A 286 20.04 7.58 -6.03
CA VAL A 286 18.77 7.93 -6.70
C VAL A 286 18.82 7.62 -8.19
N GLN A 287 19.93 7.96 -8.88
CA GLN A 287 20.09 7.65 -10.30
C GLN A 287 20.17 6.13 -10.56
N ARG A 288 20.87 5.41 -9.68
CA ARG A 288 21.01 3.94 -9.78
C ARG A 288 19.67 3.23 -9.54
N LEU A 289 18.86 3.68 -8.57
CA LEU A 289 17.50 3.19 -8.36
C LEU A 289 16.64 3.34 -9.62
N GLY A 290 16.67 4.52 -10.26
CA GLY A 290 15.96 4.76 -11.50
C GLY A 290 16.44 3.89 -12.67
N ALA A 291 17.75 3.76 -12.82
CA ALA A 291 18.35 2.93 -13.88
C ALA A 291 18.04 1.44 -13.71
N ALA A 292 17.91 0.96 -12.47
CA ALA A 292 17.51 -0.42 -12.17
C ALA A 292 16.00 -0.67 -12.28
N GLY A 293 15.17 0.37 -12.42
CA GLY A 293 13.71 0.27 -12.46
C GLY A 293 13.06 -0.08 -11.12
N ILE A 294 13.79 0.10 -10.01
CA ILE A 294 13.29 -0.18 -8.66
C ILE A 294 12.12 0.75 -8.34
N GLY A 295 11.05 0.20 -7.73
CA GLY A 295 9.95 0.98 -7.18
C GLY A 295 10.23 1.45 -5.74
N VAL A 296 9.58 2.54 -5.32
CA VAL A 296 9.68 3.08 -3.95
C VAL A 296 8.28 3.31 -3.38
N ALA A 297 8.00 2.71 -2.24
CA ALA A 297 6.84 3.00 -1.41
C ALA A 297 7.19 4.15 -0.44
N HIS A 298 6.76 5.36 -0.76
CA HIS A 298 6.93 6.52 0.13
C HIS A 298 5.92 6.46 1.27
N CYS A 299 6.41 6.54 2.53
CA CYS A 299 5.62 6.41 3.76
C CYS A 299 5.68 7.71 4.60
N PRO A 300 5.00 8.78 4.20
CA PRO A 300 5.13 10.11 4.81
C PRO A 300 4.90 10.14 6.32
N SER A 301 3.79 9.54 6.79
CA SER A 301 3.41 9.56 8.22
C SER A 301 4.46 8.89 9.08
N SER A 302 4.85 7.68 8.73
CA SER A 302 5.83 6.89 9.48
C SER A 302 7.19 7.60 9.51
N ASN A 303 7.65 8.09 8.37
CA ASN A 303 8.91 8.82 8.28
C ASN A 303 8.96 10.06 9.20
N MET A 304 7.81 10.75 9.37
CA MET A 304 7.70 11.90 10.27
C MET A 304 7.64 11.47 11.74
N ILE A 305 6.85 10.45 12.07
CA ILE A 305 6.66 10.00 13.45
C ILE A 305 7.96 9.40 14.02
N LEU A 306 8.67 8.59 13.23
CA LEU A 306 9.97 8.01 13.61
C LEU A 306 11.14 8.99 13.43
N ALA A 307 10.87 10.21 12.97
CA ALA A 307 11.88 11.22 12.67
C ALA A 307 12.96 10.74 11.68
N SER A 308 12.61 9.84 10.76
CA SER A 308 13.51 9.29 9.74
C SER A 308 13.98 10.35 8.75
N GLY A 309 13.12 11.32 8.40
CA GLY A 309 13.43 12.41 7.49
C GLY A 309 12.42 12.57 6.35
N ILE A 310 12.82 13.27 5.29
CA ILE A 310 11.97 13.52 4.10
C ILE A 310 12.57 12.83 2.89
N SER A 311 11.93 11.79 2.39
CA SER A 311 12.32 11.09 1.17
C SER A 311 12.39 12.03 -0.05
N PRO A 312 13.41 11.91 -0.92
CA PRO A 312 13.62 12.78 -2.08
C PRO A 312 12.70 12.44 -3.26
N VAL A 313 11.38 12.44 -3.03
CA VAL A 313 10.35 11.99 -3.98
C VAL A 313 10.44 12.71 -5.33
N VAL A 314 10.76 14.01 -5.33
CA VAL A 314 10.90 14.79 -6.57
C VAL A 314 12.09 14.29 -7.39
N ASP A 315 13.24 14.06 -6.74
CA ASP A 315 14.45 13.57 -7.38
C ASP A 315 14.28 12.12 -7.85
N LEU A 316 13.67 11.26 -7.03
CA LEU A 316 13.34 9.87 -7.38
C LEU A 316 12.49 9.80 -8.65
N ARG A 317 11.41 10.59 -8.73
CA ARG A 317 10.56 10.64 -9.92
C ARG A 317 11.28 11.22 -11.14
N ALA A 318 12.14 12.22 -10.96
CA ALA A 318 12.95 12.79 -12.04
C ALA A 318 13.96 11.77 -12.60
N ALA A 319 14.47 10.88 -11.75
CA ALA A 319 15.34 9.76 -12.16
C ALA A 319 14.58 8.57 -12.78
N GLY A 320 13.25 8.63 -12.88
CA GLY A 320 12.43 7.56 -13.47
C GLY A 320 12.03 6.46 -12.49
N VAL A 321 12.27 6.63 -11.18
CA VAL A 321 11.81 5.69 -10.14
C VAL A 321 10.28 5.68 -10.11
N LYS A 322 9.67 4.49 -10.05
CA LYS A 322 8.25 4.30 -9.83
C LYS A 322 7.95 4.55 -8.36
N VAL A 323 7.37 5.71 -8.03
CA VAL A 323 7.05 6.08 -6.64
C VAL A 323 5.57 5.86 -6.38
N GLY A 324 5.26 4.98 -5.42
CA GLY A 324 3.94 4.76 -4.83
C GLY A 324 3.85 5.32 -3.42
N LEU A 325 2.67 5.21 -2.79
CA LEU A 325 2.47 5.52 -1.36
C LEU A 325 2.28 4.26 -0.54
N GLY A 326 2.85 4.24 0.66
CA GLY A 326 2.60 3.26 1.70
C GLY A 326 2.08 3.94 2.97
N VAL A 327 1.08 3.35 3.61
CA VAL A 327 0.61 3.81 4.92
C VAL A 327 1.52 3.36 6.06
N ASP A 328 2.34 2.32 5.80
CA ASP A 328 3.17 1.64 6.80
C ASP A 328 2.36 1.04 7.95
N GLY A 329 3.00 0.54 9.00
CA GLY A 329 2.34 -0.02 10.17
C GLY A 329 1.67 1.04 11.03
N SER A 330 0.47 0.74 11.54
CA SER A 330 -0.27 1.68 12.36
C SER A 330 0.32 1.88 13.77
N SER A 331 1.44 1.22 14.11
CA SER A 331 2.23 1.57 15.30
C SER A 331 3.24 2.69 15.03
N SER A 332 3.59 2.96 13.75
CA SER A 332 4.48 4.06 13.37
C SER A 332 3.77 5.15 12.58
N ALA A 333 2.60 4.85 11.97
CA ALA A 333 1.83 5.82 11.18
C ALA A 333 0.48 6.21 11.81
N ASP A 334 0.07 5.53 12.88
CA ASP A 334 -1.18 5.71 13.65
C ASP A 334 -2.49 5.52 12.87
N SER A 335 -2.48 5.63 11.53
CA SER A 335 -3.67 5.43 10.70
C SER A 335 -3.31 4.71 9.39
N ALA A 336 -4.33 4.11 8.75
CA ALA A 336 -4.22 3.50 7.43
C ALA A 336 -5.00 4.33 6.38
N SER A 337 -4.84 5.65 6.38
CA SER A 337 -5.54 6.55 5.48
C SER A 337 -4.68 6.96 4.29
N MET A 338 -4.94 6.38 3.12
CA MET A 338 -4.25 6.74 1.87
C MET A 338 -4.45 8.21 1.47
N TRP A 339 -5.60 8.81 1.81
CA TRP A 339 -5.82 10.24 1.58
C TRP A 339 -4.85 11.09 2.41
N LEU A 340 -4.63 10.71 3.67
CA LEU A 340 -3.71 11.41 4.56
C LEU A 340 -2.28 11.31 4.02
N GLU A 341 -1.84 10.13 3.62
CA GLU A 341 -0.51 9.94 3.03
C GLU A 341 -0.32 10.78 1.75
N ALA A 342 -1.32 10.80 0.87
CA ALA A 342 -1.26 11.63 -0.34
C ALA A 342 -1.14 13.14 -0.02
N ARG A 343 -1.86 13.62 1.02
CA ARG A 343 -1.76 15.00 1.48
C ARG A 343 -0.39 15.30 2.06
N GLN A 344 0.13 14.42 2.90
CA GLN A 344 1.45 14.60 3.53
C GLN A 344 2.57 14.54 2.50
N ALA A 345 2.51 13.63 1.52
CA ALA A 345 3.46 13.59 0.41
C ALA A 345 3.52 14.94 -0.35
N MET A 346 2.36 15.56 -0.62
CA MET A 346 2.31 16.90 -1.21
C MET A 346 2.99 17.96 -0.33
N LEU A 347 2.68 17.94 0.96
CA LEU A 347 3.19 18.97 1.89
C LEU A 347 4.70 18.83 2.13
N LEU A 348 5.20 17.61 2.27
CA LEU A 348 6.63 17.33 2.43
C LEU A 348 7.43 17.66 1.17
N ALA A 349 6.92 17.35 -0.03
CA ALA A 349 7.55 17.78 -1.28
C ALA A 349 7.65 19.32 -1.35
N LYS A 350 6.58 20.04 -0.97
CA LYS A 350 6.63 21.51 -0.92
C LYS A 350 7.61 22.04 0.11
N LEU A 351 7.68 21.42 1.28
CA LEU A 351 8.59 21.85 2.35
C LEU A 351 10.05 21.64 1.97
N ARG A 352 10.36 20.48 1.34
CA ARG A 352 11.72 20.11 0.97
C ARG A 352 12.21 20.83 -0.30
N ASP A 353 11.38 20.86 -1.34
CA ASP A 353 11.80 21.20 -2.71
C ASP A 353 11.15 22.50 -3.24
N GLY A 354 10.36 23.19 -2.41
CA GLY A 354 9.74 24.48 -2.72
C GLY A 354 8.27 24.41 -3.09
N ALA A 355 7.62 25.58 -3.11
CA ALA A 355 6.14 25.69 -3.21
C ALA A 355 5.52 25.05 -4.48
N SER A 356 6.29 24.93 -5.55
CA SER A 356 5.86 24.34 -6.82
C SER A 356 6.10 22.83 -6.93
N ALA A 357 6.86 22.22 -6.02
CA ALA A 357 7.32 20.84 -6.11
C ALA A 357 6.22 19.79 -5.94
N GLY A 358 5.20 20.08 -5.12
CA GLY A 358 4.08 19.17 -4.87
C GLY A 358 2.77 19.74 -5.35
N THR A 359 1.98 18.99 -6.11
CA THR A 359 0.61 19.32 -6.52
C THR A 359 -0.35 18.22 -6.12
N ALA A 360 -1.65 18.51 -6.05
CA ALA A 360 -2.64 17.47 -5.79
C ALA A 360 -2.64 16.39 -6.88
N ARG A 361 -2.41 16.77 -8.13
CA ARG A 361 -2.33 15.82 -9.26
C ARG A 361 -1.11 14.92 -9.16
N THR A 362 0.05 15.47 -8.80
CA THR A 362 1.26 14.66 -8.57
C THR A 362 1.03 13.64 -7.45
N SER A 363 0.42 14.05 -6.34
CA SER A 363 0.13 13.15 -5.22
C SER A 363 -0.93 12.11 -5.57
N LEU A 364 -1.94 12.47 -6.36
CA LEU A 364 -2.91 11.51 -6.89
C LEU A 364 -2.24 10.47 -7.80
N GLU A 365 -1.31 10.89 -8.68
CA GLU A 365 -0.54 9.95 -9.51
C GLU A 365 0.29 8.98 -8.68
N ILE A 366 0.98 9.47 -7.64
CA ILE A 366 1.77 8.64 -6.72
C ILE A 366 0.84 7.65 -5.99
N ALA A 367 -0.31 8.11 -5.51
CA ALA A 367 -1.28 7.31 -4.77
C ALA A 367 -2.04 6.27 -5.63
N THR A 368 -1.94 6.34 -6.95
CA THR A 368 -2.68 5.49 -7.89
C THR A 368 -1.73 4.79 -8.86
N ARG A 369 -1.41 5.41 -9.98
CA ARG A 369 -0.56 4.85 -11.04
C ARG A 369 0.88 4.57 -10.58
N GLY A 370 1.45 5.41 -9.71
CA GLY A 370 2.76 5.19 -9.12
C GLY A 370 2.79 3.89 -8.31
N GLY A 371 1.76 3.66 -7.49
CA GLY A 371 1.58 2.40 -6.76
C GLY A 371 1.40 1.20 -7.69
N ALA A 372 0.62 1.35 -8.77
CA ALA A 372 0.50 0.31 -9.79
C ALA A 372 1.86 -0.06 -10.41
N GLY A 373 2.69 0.96 -10.68
CA GLY A 373 4.06 0.75 -11.18
C GLY A 373 4.96 0.00 -10.19
N CYS A 374 4.90 0.32 -8.89
CA CYS A 374 5.62 -0.42 -7.85
C CYS A 374 5.24 -1.91 -7.84
N LEU A 375 3.98 -2.23 -8.10
CA LEU A 375 3.44 -3.58 -8.05
C LEU A 375 3.47 -4.32 -9.40
N ASP A 376 4.05 -3.72 -10.45
CA ASP A 376 4.05 -4.24 -11.83
C ASP A 376 2.63 -4.53 -12.33
N ARG A 377 1.73 -3.54 -12.15
CA ARG A 377 0.32 -3.61 -12.55
C ARG A 377 -0.11 -2.38 -13.35
N GLU A 378 0.82 -1.72 -14.02
CA GLU A 378 0.54 -0.57 -14.89
C GLU A 378 -0.42 -0.96 -16.03
N GLY A 379 -1.42 -0.11 -16.30
CA GLY A 379 -2.47 -0.40 -17.28
C GLY A 379 -3.53 -1.40 -16.78
N GLU A 380 -3.33 -2.01 -15.62
CA GLU A 380 -4.28 -2.91 -14.96
C GLU A 380 -5.07 -2.17 -13.89
N ILE A 381 -4.38 -1.54 -12.92
CA ILE A 381 -4.95 -0.76 -11.80
C ILE A 381 -4.37 0.65 -11.75
N GLY A 382 -4.95 1.51 -10.91
CA GLY A 382 -4.44 2.87 -10.66
C GLY A 382 -4.76 3.88 -11.77
N GLU A 383 -5.62 3.52 -12.74
CA GLU A 383 -6.13 4.41 -13.78
C GLU A 383 -7.57 4.07 -14.16
N ILE A 384 -8.30 5.03 -14.72
CA ILE A 384 -9.63 4.81 -15.30
C ILE A 384 -9.49 4.90 -16.82
N SER A 385 -9.23 3.77 -17.45
CA SER A 385 -9.17 3.62 -18.90
C SER A 385 -9.98 2.39 -19.34
N VAL A 386 -10.51 2.40 -20.55
CA VAL A 386 -11.26 1.25 -21.07
C VAL A 386 -10.35 0.03 -21.13
N GLY A 387 -10.79 -1.06 -20.51
CA GLY A 387 -10.04 -2.31 -20.36
C GLY A 387 -9.27 -2.44 -19.06
N ALA A 388 -8.99 -1.36 -18.33
CA ALA A 388 -8.46 -1.44 -16.97
C ALA A 388 -9.47 -2.03 -15.99
N VAL A 389 -9.01 -2.47 -14.84
CA VAL A 389 -9.89 -2.99 -13.78
C VAL A 389 -10.78 -1.88 -13.24
N GLY A 390 -12.03 -2.22 -12.93
CA GLY A 390 -13.03 -1.31 -12.37
C GLY A 390 -12.79 -1.00 -10.88
N ASP A 391 -11.62 -0.46 -10.58
CA ASP A 391 -11.20 0.00 -9.25
C ASP A 391 -11.32 1.52 -9.18
N VAL A 392 -12.34 2.02 -8.46
CA VAL A 392 -12.72 3.45 -8.48
C VAL A 392 -13.03 3.95 -7.07
N ALA A 393 -12.61 5.17 -6.75
CA ALA A 393 -12.99 5.89 -5.55
C ALA A 393 -13.81 7.15 -5.88
N VAL A 394 -14.88 7.39 -5.12
CA VAL A 394 -15.79 8.53 -5.25
C VAL A 394 -15.73 9.37 -3.99
N TRP A 395 -15.42 10.66 -4.13
CA TRP A 395 -15.15 11.58 -3.03
C TRP A 395 -16.17 12.71 -3.00
N SER A 396 -16.94 12.82 -1.93
CA SER A 396 -17.83 13.98 -1.76
C SER A 396 -17.00 15.25 -1.46
N LEU A 397 -17.26 16.32 -2.20
CA LEU A 397 -16.63 17.63 -2.02
C LEU A 397 -17.61 18.64 -1.42
N THR A 398 -18.49 18.18 -0.53
CA THR A 398 -19.53 19.01 0.11
C THR A 398 -19.20 19.29 1.58
N GLY A 399 -19.95 20.22 2.16
CA GLY A 399 -19.82 20.60 3.57
C GLY A 399 -18.83 21.76 3.83
N PRO A 400 -18.72 22.16 5.10
CA PRO A 400 -17.95 23.37 5.47
C PRO A 400 -16.49 23.32 5.06
N SER A 401 -15.84 22.14 5.10
CA SER A 401 -14.43 21.98 4.75
C SER A 401 -14.13 22.25 3.27
N PHE A 402 -15.12 22.14 2.40
CA PHE A 402 -14.99 22.35 0.95
C PHE A 402 -15.63 23.67 0.48
N ALA A 403 -16.24 24.44 1.39
CA ALA A 403 -16.90 25.70 1.03
C ALA A 403 -15.87 26.68 0.42
N GLY A 404 -16.16 27.18 -0.78
CA GLY A 404 -15.26 28.06 -1.54
C GLY A 404 -14.21 27.34 -2.41
N ALA A 405 -14.04 26.02 -2.29
CA ALA A 405 -13.10 25.23 -3.09
C ALA A 405 -13.76 24.74 -4.41
N ILE A 406 -14.26 25.68 -5.22
CA ILE A 406 -15.11 25.37 -6.39
C ILE A 406 -14.35 25.35 -7.73
N ALA A 407 -13.12 25.85 -7.76
CA ALA A 407 -12.40 26.08 -9.02
C ALA A 407 -11.76 24.79 -9.57
N ASP A 408 -11.29 23.92 -8.70
CA ASP A 408 -10.55 22.71 -9.06
C ASP A 408 -10.86 21.55 -8.09
N PRO A 409 -11.65 20.55 -8.52
CA PRO A 409 -12.04 19.42 -7.68
C PRO A 409 -10.85 18.56 -7.19
N VAL A 410 -9.76 18.43 -7.96
CA VAL A 410 -8.58 17.64 -7.56
C VAL A 410 -7.79 18.37 -6.47
N GLU A 411 -7.59 19.69 -6.62
CA GLU A 411 -6.96 20.51 -5.57
C GLU A 411 -7.85 20.58 -4.32
N ALA A 412 -9.18 20.71 -4.48
CA ALA A 412 -10.13 20.70 -3.37
C ALA A 412 -10.05 19.40 -2.57
N TRP A 413 -10.06 18.25 -3.26
CA TRP A 413 -9.97 16.93 -2.63
C TRP A 413 -8.76 16.81 -1.70
N LEU A 414 -7.58 17.23 -2.15
CA LEU A 414 -6.35 17.01 -1.38
C LEU A 414 -6.03 18.14 -0.38
N ARG A 415 -6.37 19.38 -0.72
CA ARG A 415 -6.06 20.55 0.14
C ARG A 415 -7.08 20.78 1.23
N CYS A 416 -8.33 20.49 0.96
CA CYS A 416 -9.44 20.61 1.91
C CYS A 416 -9.70 19.23 2.57
N GLY A 417 -10.47 19.19 3.60
CA GLY A 417 -10.75 17.91 4.23
C GLY A 417 -10.57 17.93 5.74
N PRO A 418 -10.51 16.79 6.42
CA PRO A 418 -10.24 15.43 5.91
C PRO A 418 -11.33 14.91 4.94
N ALA A 419 -10.91 14.07 3.99
CA ALA A 419 -11.82 13.42 3.05
C ALA A 419 -11.82 11.90 3.24
N SER A 420 -13.02 11.32 3.26
CA SER A 420 -13.25 9.88 3.20
C SER A 420 -13.98 9.53 1.90
N ALA A 421 -13.83 8.32 1.42
CA ALA A 421 -14.54 7.89 0.23
C ALA A 421 -16.04 7.80 0.49
N LYS A 422 -16.86 8.44 -0.37
CA LYS A 422 -18.29 8.20 -0.40
C LYS A 422 -18.60 6.79 -0.91
N HIS A 423 -17.87 6.38 -1.95
CA HIS A 423 -17.92 5.02 -2.46
C HIS A 423 -16.52 4.53 -2.82
N THR A 424 -16.26 3.25 -2.57
CA THR A 424 -15.08 2.53 -3.04
C THR A 424 -15.55 1.31 -3.80
N VAL A 425 -15.08 1.18 -5.04
CA VAL A 425 -15.43 0.08 -5.95
C VAL A 425 -14.15 -0.70 -6.25
N VAL A 426 -14.17 -2.00 -6.02
CA VAL A 426 -13.06 -2.93 -6.28
C VAL A 426 -13.53 -3.98 -7.27
N ASN A 427 -12.86 -4.09 -8.39
CA ASN A 427 -13.20 -5.06 -9.45
C ASN A 427 -14.70 -4.98 -9.85
N GLY A 428 -15.25 -3.75 -9.91
CA GLY A 428 -16.65 -3.50 -10.20
C GLY A 428 -17.64 -3.76 -9.05
N ARG A 429 -17.18 -4.25 -7.90
CA ARG A 429 -17.98 -4.48 -6.69
C ARG A 429 -17.91 -3.28 -5.76
N VAL A 430 -19.03 -2.78 -5.29
CA VAL A 430 -19.10 -1.71 -4.30
C VAL A 430 -18.73 -2.28 -2.93
N VAL A 431 -17.57 -1.88 -2.38
CA VAL A 431 -17.07 -2.28 -1.06
C VAL A 431 -17.43 -1.23 0.01
N VAL A 432 -17.41 0.05 -0.36
CA VAL A 432 -17.89 1.15 0.50
C VAL A 432 -19.04 1.85 -0.21
N ARG A 433 -20.14 2.04 0.51
CA ARG A 433 -21.33 2.76 0.02
C ARG A 433 -21.76 3.83 1.02
N ASN A 434 -21.83 5.08 0.58
CA ASN A 434 -22.18 6.24 1.41
C ASN A 434 -21.33 6.33 2.69
N GLY A 435 -20.01 6.08 2.55
CA GLY A 435 -19.05 6.15 3.66
C GLY A 435 -19.13 4.98 4.63
N GLN A 436 -19.82 3.89 4.30
CA GLN A 436 -19.96 2.70 5.13
C GLN A 436 -19.53 1.45 4.35
N LEU A 437 -18.88 0.51 5.02
CA LEU A 437 -18.59 -0.80 4.44
C LEU A 437 -19.89 -1.54 4.10
N THR A 438 -19.89 -2.22 2.96
CA THR A 438 -21.00 -3.08 2.56
C THR A 438 -20.97 -4.43 3.26
N HIS A 439 -19.79 -4.88 3.73
CA HIS A 439 -19.64 -6.11 4.50
C HIS A 439 -20.09 -5.87 5.96
N PRO A 440 -20.97 -6.71 6.54
CA PRO A 440 -21.66 -6.41 7.80
C PRO A 440 -20.83 -6.69 9.06
N ALA A 441 -19.67 -7.36 8.98
CA ALA A 441 -18.96 -7.87 10.15
C ALA A 441 -18.10 -6.83 10.90
N LEU A 442 -18.06 -5.56 10.46
CA LEU A 442 -17.13 -4.55 11.02
C LEU A 442 -17.26 -4.41 12.55
N ASP A 443 -18.48 -4.28 13.07
CA ASP A 443 -18.70 -4.07 14.50
C ASP A 443 -18.19 -5.25 15.36
N ASP A 444 -18.36 -6.47 14.88
CA ASP A 444 -17.88 -7.66 15.59
C ASP A 444 -16.37 -7.80 15.48
N MET A 445 -15.78 -7.47 14.30
CA MET A 445 -14.32 -7.41 14.15
C MET A 445 -13.68 -6.36 15.04
N LEU A 446 -14.29 -5.19 15.20
CA LEU A 446 -13.79 -4.16 16.12
C LEU A 446 -13.81 -4.63 17.58
N LYS A 447 -14.85 -5.37 18.03
CA LYS A 447 -14.89 -5.97 19.37
C LYS A 447 -13.77 -7.00 19.58
N SER A 448 -13.57 -7.88 18.59
CA SER A 448 -12.49 -8.88 18.61
C SER A 448 -11.13 -8.20 18.62
N HIS A 449 -10.93 -7.19 17.77
CA HIS A 449 -9.72 -6.40 17.71
C HIS A 449 -9.37 -5.75 19.04
N TYR A 450 -10.35 -5.12 19.70
CA TYR A 450 -10.16 -4.51 21.02
C TYR A 450 -9.74 -5.56 22.08
N SER A 451 -10.38 -6.73 22.08
CA SER A 451 -10.04 -7.83 23.00
C SER A 451 -8.61 -8.34 22.78
N ILE A 452 -8.22 -8.55 21.52
CA ILE A 452 -6.87 -9.02 21.15
C ILE A 452 -5.82 -7.95 21.48
N SER A 453 -6.06 -6.68 21.12
CA SER A 453 -5.18 -5.56 21.46
C SER A 453 -4.96 -5.46 22.97
N SER A 454 -6.04 -5.56 23.77
CA SER A 454 -5.94 -5.52 25.23
C SER A 454 -5.10 -6.66 25.77
N ARG A 455 -5.27 -7.89 25.24
CA ARG A 455 -4.47 -9.07 25.62
C ARG A 455 -2.99 -8.86 25.32
N ILE A 456 -2.66 -8.40 24.11
CA ILE A 456 -1.28 -8.22 23.65
C ILE A 456 -0.59 -7.09 24.42
N GLN A 457 -1.24 -5.94 24.59
CA GLN A 457 -0.64 -4.78 25.27
C GLN A 457 -0.44 -4.98 26.79
N GLN A 458 -1.07 -6.00 27.39
CA GLN A 458 -0.85 -6.37 28.80
C GLN A 458 0.37 -7.28 29.01
N LEU A 459 1.05 -7.70 27.94
CA LEU A 459 2.27 -8.53 28.02
C LEU A 459 3.55 -7.71 28.30
N SER A 460 3.42 -6.39 28.38
CA SER A 460 4.54 -5.45 28.63
C SER A 460 4.91 -5.35 30.12
#